data_5759d90bffe1d226455f60eb08385b62
#
_entry.id   5759d90bffe1d226455f60eb08385b62
#
_cell.length_a   1.000
_cell.length_b   1.000
_cell.length_c   1.000
_cell.angle_alpha   90.00
_cell.angle_beta   90.00
_cell.angle_gamma   90.00
#
_symmetry.space_group_name_H-M   'P 1'
#
loop_
_entity.id
_entity.type
_entity.pdbx_description
1 polymer ?
#
loop_
_entity_poly.entity_id
_entity_poly.type
_entity_poly.pdbx_seq_one_letter_code
_entity_poly.pdbx_strand_id
1 'polypeptide(L)'
;MDELFELLRFASISTDSGHKVDVQACADWLAARMAAAGLQSEVCPTGGHPVVIGRNEQEADRPTVLVYGHYDVQPVDPLELWESDPFDPVIRDGRIWARGSTDNKGQF
;
A
#
# COMPACT_ATOMS: atom_id res chain seq x y z
N MET A 1 14.04 2.93 0.37
CA MET A 1 13.36 4.26 0.39
C MET A 1 12.55 4.49 -0.89
N ASP A 2 13.12 4.20 -2.05
CA ASP A 2 12.47 4.44 -3.35
C ASP A 2 11.16 3.65 -3.51
N GLU A 3 11.13 2.40 -3.11
CA GLU A 3 9.93 1.56 -3.16
C GLU A 3 8.79 2.10 -2.26
N LEU A 4 9.11 2.59 -1.07
CA LEU A 4 8.12 3.23 -0.22
C LEU A 4 7.55 4.49 -0.88
N PHE A 5 8.43 5.28 -1.53
CA PHE A 5 7.98 6.48 -2.23
C PHE A 5 7.11 6.15 -3.44
N GLU A 6 7.43 5.09 -4.19
CA GLU A 6 6.55 4.58 -5.24
C GLU A 6 5.18 4.16 -4.69
N LEU A 7 5.16 3.40 -3.59
CA LEU A 7 3.92 2.97 -2.94
C LEU A 7 3.07 4.15 -2.45
N LEU A 8 3.70 5.18 -1.89
CA LEU A 8 3.00 6.36 -1.39
C LEU A 8 2.37 7.23 -2.50
N ARG A 9 2.86 7.12 -3.75
CA ARG A 9 2.29 7.85 -4.89
C ARG A 9 0.95 7.31 -5.39
N PHE A 10 0.57 6.09 -5.02
CA PHE A 10 -0.76 5.60 -5.36
C PHE A 10 -1.82 6.27 -4.50
N ALA A 11 -2.73 7.00 -5.13
CA ALA A 11 -3.90 7.59 -4.47
C ALA A 11 -4.98 6.52 -4.20
N SER A 12 -4.63 5.47 -3.47
CA SER A 12 -5.47 4.29 -3.23
C SER A 12 -6.59 4.58 -2.21
N ILE A 13 -7.41 5.60 -2.48
CA ILE A 13 -8.54 6.02 -1.62
C ILE A 13 -9.72 5.08 -1.84
N SER A 14 -9.89 4.10 -0.94
CA SER A 14 -10.90 3.03 -1.08
C SER A 14 -12.34 3.52 -0.94
N THR A 15 -12.55 4.63 -0.25
CA THR A 15 -13.87 5.22 -0.01
C THR A 15 -14.40 6.07 -1.17
N ASP A 16 -13.56 6.37 -2.16
CA ASP A 16 -13.93 7.15 -3.33
C ASP A 16 -13.93 6.29 -4.59
N SER A 17 -15.10 6.17 -5.23
CA SER A 17 -15.26 5.40 -6.47
C SER A 17 -14.43 5.92 -7.65
N GLY A 18 -14.04 7.20 -7.63
CA GLY A 18 -13.12 7.81 -8.60
C GLY A 18 -11.72 7.23 -8.57
N HIS A 19 -11.31 6.68 -7.43
CA HIS A 19 -9.98 6.10 -7.20
C HIS A 19 -9.90 4.57 -7.35
N LYS A 20 -10.93 3.91 -7.92
CA LYS A 20 -10.91 2.45 -8.13
C LYS A 20 -9.71 1.97 -8.95
N VAL A 21 -9.30 2.73 -9.95
CA VAL A 21 -8.14 2.40 -10.80
C VAL A 21 -6.85 2.51 -9.99
N ASP A 22 -6.73 3.52 -9.15
CA ASP A 22 -5.55 3.73 -8.30
C ASP A 22 -5.43 2.62 -7.24
N VAL A 23 -6.56 2.22 -6.65
CA VAL A 23 -6.61 1.08 -5.70
C VAL A 23 -6.17 -0.21 -6.38
N GLN A 24 -6.68 -0.50 -7.59
CA GLN A 24 -6.26 -1.69 -8.34
C GLN A 24 -4.79 -1.63 -8.71
N ALA A 25 -4.30 -0.50 -9.22
CA ALA A 25 -2.90 -0.32 -9.59
C ALA A 25 -1.96 -0.50 -8.39
N CYS A 26 -2.37 -0.01 -7.20
CA CYS A 26 -1.63 -0.22 -5.96
C CYS A 26 -1.57 -1.71 -5.57
N ALA A 27 -2.69 -2.44 -5.70
CA ALA A 27 -2.75 -3.88 -5.43
C ALA A 27 -1.83 -4.67 -6.38
N ASP A 28 -1.86 -4.36 -7.68
CA ASP A 28 -1.04 -5.00 -8.69
C ASP A 28 0.46 -4.74 -8.45
N TRP A 29 0.81 -3.50 -8.10
CA TRP A 29 2.17 -3.13 -7.72
C TRP A 29 2.66 -3.91 -6.50
N LEU A 30 1.84 -4.01 -5.43
CA LEU A 30 2.17 -4.77 -4.24
C LEU A 30 2.40 -6.25 -4.55
N ALA A 31 1.51 -6.87 -5.33
CA ALA A 31 1.69 -8.26 -5.74
C ALA A 31 3.00 -8.47 -6.51
N ALA A 32 3.35 -7.56 -7.41
CA ALA A 32 4.62 -7.61 -8.13
C ALA A 32 5.83 -7.45 -7.19
N ARG A 33 5.75 -6.57 -6.18
CA ARG A 33 6.83 -6.41 -5.18
C ARG A 33 6.99 -7.64 -4.29
N MET A 34 5.88 -8.23 -3.84
CA MET A 34 5.89 -9.49 -3.09
C MET A 34 6.52 -10.62 -3.91
N ALA A 35 6.16 -10.74 -5.20
CA ALA A 35 6.76 -11.72 -6.10
C ALA A 35 8.28 -11.50 -6.28
N ALA A 36 8.71 -10.24 -6.44
CA ALA A 36 10.12 -9.89 -6.53
C ALA A 36 10.90 -10.20 -5.23
N ALA A 37 10.22 -10.19 -4.08
CA ALA A 37 10.76 -10.60 -2.79
C ALA A 37 10.76 -12.13 -2.59
N GLY A 38 10.30 -12.90 -3.58
CA GLY A 38 10.30 -14.37 -3.54
C GLY A 38 9.02 -14.99 -2.96
N LEU A 39 7.96 -14.21 -2.76
CA LEU A 39 6.67 -14.74 -2.31
C LEU A 39 5.83 -15.21 -3.51
N GLN A 40 5.03 -16.24 -3.30
CA GLN A 40 3.92 -16.56 -4.17
C GLN A 40 2.81 -15.54 -3.90
N SER A 41 2.53 -14.66 -4.84
CA SER A 41 1.59 -13.56 -4.64
C SER A 41 0.42 -13.61 -5.62
N GLU A 42 -0.74 -13.18 -5.16
CA GLU A 42 -1.95 -13.06 -5.97
C GLU A 42 -2.78 -11.85 -5.56
N VAL A 43 -3.48 -11.26 -6.53
CA VAL A 43 -4.50 -10.24 -6.31
C VAL A 43 -5.86 -10.93 -6.34
N CYS A 44 -6.50 -11.05 -5.19
CA CYS A 44 -7.77 -11.73 -5.02
C CYS A 44 -8.93 -10.73 -5.18
N PRO A 45 -9.80 -10.87 -6.18
CA PRO A 45 -10.99 -10.03 -6.32
C PRO A 45 -11.96 -10.30 -5.17
N THR A 46 -12.64 -9.24 -4.73
CA THR A 46 -13.70 -9.31 -3.72
C THR A 46 -14.96 -8.60 -4.22
N GLY A 47 -16.02 -8.55 -3.42
CA GLY A 47 -17.19 -7.72 -3.71
C GLY A 47 -16.94 -6.21 -3.61
N GLY A 48 -15.76 -5.80 -3.11
CA GLY A 48 -15.28 -4.42 -3.00
C GLY A 48 -13.93 -4.25 -3.70
N HIS A 49 -12.92 -3.83 -2.95
CA HIS A 49 -11.55 -3.69 -3.43
C HIS A 49 -10.79 -5.02 -3.30
N PRO A 50 -9.77 -5.28 -4.14
CA PRO A 50 -9.03 -6.53 -4.10
C PRO A 50 -8.21 -6.68 -2.82
N VAL A 51 -7.95 -7.93 -2.44
CA VAL A 51 -7.01 -8.30 -1.38
C VAL A 51 -5.75 -8.86 -2.02
N VAL A 52 -4.58 -8.44 -1.57
CA VAL A 52 -3.30 -8.98 -2.00
C VAL A 52 -2.83 -10.01 -0.99
N ILE A 53 -2.51 -11.22 -1.45
CA ILE A 53 -2.02 -12.31 -0.61
C ILE A 53 -0.63 -12.71 -1.10
N GLY A 54 0.34 -12.71 -0.19
CA GLY A 54 1.67 -13.25 -0.43
C GLY A 54 1.97 -14.42 0.51
N ARG A 55 2.57 -15.48 0.00
CA ARG A 55 2.93 -16.67 0.77
C ARG A 55 4.34 -17.11 0.41
N ASN A 56 5.11 -17.53 1.40
CA ASN A 56 6.33 -18.31 1.17
C ASN A 56 6.03 -19.80 1.25
N GLU A 57 7.00 -20.61 0.87
CA GLU A 57 6.92 -22.06 1.09
C GLU A 57 6.84 -22.36 2.59
N GLN A 58 5.94 -23.27 2.95
CA GLN A 58 5.74 -23.70 4.33
C GLN A 58 6.56 -24.96 4.62
N GLU A 59 7.21 -24.98 5.76
CA GLU A 59 7.88 -26.16 6.32
C GLU A 59 7.01 -26.74 7.42
N ALA A 60 6.80 -28.06 7.41
CA ALA A 60 5.85 -28.76 8.29
C ALA A 60 6.12 -28.53 9.79
N ASP A 61 7.38 -28.30 10.15
CA ASP A 61 7.81 -28.17 11.56
C ASP A 61 7.99 -26.71 12.03
N ARG A 62 7.55 -25.74 11.22
CA ARG A 62 7.67 -24.31 11.54
C ARG A 62 6.31 -23.66 11.74
N PRO A 63 6.18 -22.72 12.69
CA PRO A 63 4.95 -21.95 12.85
C PRO A 63 4.72 -21.04 11.66
N THR A 64 3.45 -20.87 11.30
CA THR A 64 3.04 -19.86 10.31
C THR A 64 2.82 -18.52 11.00
N VAL A 65 3.43 -17.47 10.47
CA VAL A 65 3.20 -16.08 10.91
C VAL A 65 2.34 -15.39 9.86
N LEU A 66 1.24 -14.82 10.29
CA LEU A 66 0.40 -13.94 9.47
C LEU A 66 0.81 -12.49 9.71
N VAL A 67 1.23 -11.81 8.65
CA VAL A 67 1.44 -10.36 8.64
C VAL A 67 0.25 -9.72 7.95
N TYR A 68 -0.32 -8.69 8.55
CA TYR A 68 -1.44 -7.93 8.02
C TYR A 68 -1.06 -6.45 7.88
N GLY A 69 -1.47 -5.86 6.77
CA GLY A 69 -1.41 -4.43 6.52
C GLY A 69 -2.51 -4.02 5.55
N HIS A 70 -2.79 -2.72 5.42
CA HIS A 70 -3.71 -2.22 4.42
C HIS A 70 -3.04 -1.19 3.51
N TYR A 71 -3.29 -1.28 2.22
CA TYR A 71 -2.69 -0.45 1.18
C TYR A 71 -3.59 0.70 0.73
N ASP A 72 -4.84 0.71 1.16
CA ASP A 72 -5.71 1.86 0.96
C ASP A 72 -5.41 2.98 1.94
N VAL A 73 -5.88 4.16 1.61
CA VAL A 73 -5.68 5.37 2.41
C VAL A 73 -6.97 6.16 2.53
N GLN A 74 -7.04 6.99 3.56
CA GLN A 74 -8.13 7.94 3.75
C GLN A 74 -8.06 9.07 2.70
N PRO A 75 -9.19 9.72 2.39
CA PRO A 75 -9.21 10.97 1.62
C PRO A 75 -8.27 12.02 2.19
N VAL A 76 -7.90 12.97 1.36
CA VAL A 76 -6.93 14.03 1.70
C VAL A 76 -7.58 15.35 2.10
N ASP A 77 -8.91 15.41 2.10
CA ASP A 77 -9.64 16.61 2.46
C ASP A 77 -9.44 17.01 3.93
N PRO A 78 -9.32 18.32 4.22
CA PRO A 78 -9.27 19.42 3.26
C PRO A 78 -7.86 19.59 2.67
N LEU A 79 -7.78 19.64 1.32
CA LEU A 79 -6.50 19.66 0.58
C LEU A 79 -5.65 20.91 0.88
N GLU A 80 -6.28 22.03 1.20
CA GLU A 80 -5.62 23.29 1.52
C GLU A 80 -4.80 23.28 2.82
N LEU A 81 -4.97 22.25 3.65
CA LEU A 81 -4.15 22.09 4.86
C LEU A 81 -2.84 21.33 4.61
N TRP A 82 -2.66 20.78 3.41
CA TRP A 82 -1.41 20.12 3.06
C TRP A 82 -0.37 21.12 2.58
N GLU A 83 0.82 21.05 3.16
CA GLU A 83 1.96 21.90 2.77
C GLU A 83 2.71 21.39 1.53
N SER A 84 2.41 20.17 1.09
CA SER A 84 2.93 19.52 -0.12
C SER A 84 1.86 18.60 -0.66
N ASP A 85 1.98 18.18 -1.93
CA ASP A 85 1.06 17.20 -2.49
C ASP A 85 1.04 15.93 -1.63
N PRO A 86 -0.14 15.49 -1.13
CA PRO A 86 -0.25 14.33 -0.27
C PRO A 86 0.19 13.02 -0.93
N PHE A 87 0.24 12.94 -2.26
CA PHE A 87 0.69 11.76 -3.02
C PHE A 87 2.04 11.95 -3.71
N ASP A 88 2.75 13.06 -3.43
CA ASP A 88 4.17 13.19 -3.79
C ASP A 88 5.02 13.27 -2.49
N PRO A 89 5.54 12.12 -2.01
CA PRO A 89 6.21 12.03 -0.73
C PRO A 89 7.47 12.90 -0.68
N VAL A 90 7.60 13.67 0.39
CA VAL A 90 8.75 14.53 0.65
C VAL A 90 9.39 14.22 2.01
N ILE A 91 10.70 14.44 2.12
CA ILE A 91 11.41 14.36 3.41
C ILE A 91 11.61 15.77 3.93
N ARG A 92 11.08 16.05 5.13
CA ARG A 92 11.31 17.28 5.89
C ARG A 92 11.66 16.94 7.34
N ASP A 93 12.69 17.56 7.87
CA ASP A 93 13.13 17.38 9.25
C ASP A 93 13.29 15.91 9.67
N GLY A 94 13.81 15.08 8.75
CA GLY A 94 14.01 13.65 8.95
C GLY A 94 12.73 12.81 9.01
N ARG A 95 11.59 13.35 8.53
CA ARG A 95 10.29 12.68 8.47
C ARG A 95 9.77 12.64 7.04
N ILE A 96 9.05 11.56 6.71
CA ILE A 96 8.34 11.43 5.43
C ILE A 96 6.95 12.03 5.58
N TRP A 97 6.64 12.98 4.69
CA TRP A 97 5.35 13.65 4.62
C TRP A 97 4.62 13.16 3.36
N ALA A 98 3.55 12.38 3.55
CA ALA A 98 2.64 11.92 2.51
C ALA A 98 1.41 11.27 3.15
N ARG A 99 0.30 11.16 2.40
CA ARG A 99 -0.84 10.35 2.80
C ARG A 99 -0.43 8.86 2.82
N GLY A 100 -0.71 8.16 3.92
CA GLY A 100 -0.36 6.75 4.08
C GLY A 100 1.04 6.50 4.64
N SER A 101 1.88 7.52 4.82
CA SER A 101 3.25 7.35 5.34
C SER A 101 3.31 6.73 6.75
N THR A 102 2.25 6.88 7.53
CA THR A 102 2.11 6.32 8.88
C THR A 102 1.00 5.27 8.96
N ASP A 103 -0.07 5.42 8.16
CA ASP A 103 -1.26 4.58 8.21
C ASP A 103 -1.69 4.20 6.77
N ASN A 104 -1.33 3.04 6.24
CA ASN A 104 -0.51 2.00 6.88
C ASN A 104 0.72 1.65 6.02
N LYS A 105 0.90 2.27 4.82
CA LYS A 105 1.92 1.95 3.83
C LYS A 105 3.37 2.03 4.34
N GLY A 106 3.63 2.86 5.33
CA GLY A 106 4.96 2.99 5.92
C GLY A 106 5.28 1.97 7.01
N GLN A 107 4.35 1.06 7.31
CA GLN A 107 4.47 0.09 8.40
C GLN A 107 4.65 -1.36 7.93
N PHE A 108 4.48 -1.65 6.64
CA PHE A 108 4.64 -3.00 6.08
C PHE A 108 5.55 -3.06 4.87
#